data_d8caf129da464667fccd7a5faac1d889
#
_entry.id   d8caf129da464667fccd7a5faac1d889
#
_cell.length_a   1.000
_cell.length_b   1.000
_cell.length_c   1.000
_cell.angle_alpha   90.00
_cell.angle_beta   90.00
_cell.angle_gamma   90.00
#
_symmetry.space_group_name_H-M   'P 1'
#
loop_
_entity.id
_entity.type
_entity.pdbx_description
1 polymer ?
#
loop_
_entity_poly.entity_id
_entity_poly.type
_entity_poly.pdbx_seq_one_letter_code
_entity_poly.pdbx_strand_id
1 'polypeptide(L)'
;MNEQRSKSLIQLFESISALERKVANEWNSRNVLGFSKSHIKILELLATEGPKRPSAIAEKLQVTTGGVTVLTTKLIKSGYIERTQNELDRRAAQITITTEGLKVLEISRSHIDSLTEGIFGNLTTEEIQMMHQLFLKCIK
;
A
#
# COMPACT_ATOMS: atom_id res chain seq x y z
N MET A 1 -19.18 -6.25 -29.88
CA MET A 1 -19.47 -6.66 -28.48
C MET A 1 -20.98 -6.77 -28.33
N ASN A 2 -21.46 -7.86 -27.77
CA ASN A 2 -22.90 -8.00 -27.60
C ASN A 2 -23.42 -7.16 -26.42
N GLU A 3 -24.71 -6.89 -26.43
CA GLU A 3 -25.36 -6.05 -25.42
C GLU A 3 -25.22 -6.61 -23.99
N GLN A 4 -25.34 -7.92 -23.84
CA GLN A 4 -25.21 -8.60 -22.55
C GLN A 4 -23.79 -8.42 -21.96
N ARG A 5 -22.77 -8.55 -22.80
CA ARG A 5 -21.40 -8.36 -22.38
C ARG A 5 -21.14 -6.90 -21.95
N SER A 6 -21.63 -5.93 -22.71
CA SER A 6 -21.49 -4.52 -22.37
C SER A 6 -22.14 -4.19 -21.04
N LYS A 7 -23.32 -4.72 -20.80
CA LYS A 7 -24.06 -4.52 -19.55
C LYS A 7 -23.29 -5.12 -18.36
N SER A 8 -22.76 -6.33 -18.54
CA SER A 8 -21.96 -6.99 -17.49
C SER A 8 -20.69 -6.22 -17.14
N LEU A 9 -20.02 -5.66 -18.15
CA LEU A 9 -18.81 -4.85 -17.93
C LEU A 9 -19.11 -3.58 -17.13
N ILE A 10 -20.23 -2.92 -17.44
CA ILE A 10 -20.64 -1.71 -16.71
C ILE A 10 -20.96 -2.06 -15.25
N GLN A 11 -21.71 -3.13 -15.03
CA GLN A 11 -22.06 -3.58 -13.68
C GLN A 11 -20.80 -3.93 -12.87
N LEU A 12 -19.85 -4.62 -13.50
CA LEU A 12 -18.57 -4.96 -12.85
C LEU A 12 -17.80 -3.70 -12.47
N PHE A 13 -17.70 -2.74 -13.39
CA PHE A 13 -17.01 -1.47 -13.13
C PHE A 13 -17.64 -0.72 -11.95
N GLU A 14 -18.96 -0.65 -11.90
CA GLU A 14 -19.68 -0.02 -10.79
C GLU A 14 -19.42 -0.75 -9.46
N SER A 15 -19.37 -2.07 -9.48
CA SER A 15 -19.07 -2.89 -8.30
C SER A 15 -17.65 -2.65 -7.80
N ILE A 16 -16.69 -2.53 -8.71
CA ILE A 16 -15.30 -2.22 -8.36
C ILE A 16 -15.21 -0.85 -7.69
N SER A 17 -15.89 0.15 -8.25
CA SER A 17 -15.90 1.50 -7.68
C SER A 17 -16.51 1.51 -6.28
N ALA A 18 -17.60 0.77 -6.07
CA ALA A 18 -18.23 0.65 -4.76
C ALA A 18 -17.29 -0.04 -3.76
N LEU A 19 -16.59 -1.08 -4.20
CA LEU A 19 -15.63 -1.80 -3.35
C LEU A 19 -14.46 -0.89 -2.96
N GLU A 20 -13.93 -0.11 -3.91
CA GLU A 20 -12.86 0.86 -3.64
C GLU A 20 -13.28 1.88 -2.56
N ARG A 21 -14.52 2.38 -2.65
CA ARG A 21 -15.05 3.29 -1.62
C ARG A 21 -15.16 2.62 -0.26
N LYS A 22 -15.60 1.38 -0.23
CA LYS A 22 -15.70 0.60 1.01
C LYS A 22 -14.32 0.38 1.63
N VAL A 23 -13.32 0.02 0.82
CA VAL A 23 -11.93 -0.14 1.29
C VAL A 23 -11.41 1.15 1.89
N ALA A 24 -11.61 2.28 1.21
CA ALA A 24 -11.16 3.59 1.67
C ALA A 24 -11.83 3.97 2.99
N ASN A 25 -13.14 3.77 3.10
CA ASN A 25 -13.89 4.09 4.31
C ASN A 25 -13.45 3.22 5.50
N GLU A 26 -13.25 1.93 5.27
CA GLU A 26 -12.76 1.02 6.32
C GLU A 26 -11.35 1.37 6.76
N TRP A 27 -10.47 1.72 5.82
CA TRP A 27 -9.12 2.18 6.13
C TRP A 27 -9.16 3.42 7.01
N ASN A 28 -9.93 4.43 6.61
CA ASN A 28 -10.00 5.70 7.33
C ASN A 28 -10.60 5.52 8.73
N SER A 29 -11.63 4.68 8.89
CA SER A 29 -12.28 4.46 10.18
C SER A 29 -11.40 3.68 11.15
N ARG A 30 -10.49 2.84 10.67
CA ARG A 30 -9.60 2.01 11.49
C ARG A 30 -8.21 2.59 11.64
N ASN A 31 -7.89 3.62 10.88
CA ASN A 31 -6.53 4.19 10.83
C ASN A 31 -6.32 5.20 11.96
N VAL A 32 -5.94 4.70 13.11
CA VAL A 32 -5.67 5.53 14.30
C VAL A 32 -4.33 6.28 14.21
N LEU A 33 -3.45 5.90 13.27
CA LEU A 33 -2.11 6.47 13.13
C LEU A 33 -2.06 7.63 12.12
N GLY A 34 -3.10 7.79 11.31
CA GLY A 34 -3.19 8.87 10.33
C GLY A 34 -2.30 8.71 9.10
N PHE A 35 -1.84 7.50 8.80
CA PHE A 35 -0.99 7.22 7.64
C PHE A 35 -1.79 6.55 6.53
N SER A 36 -1.47 6.90 5.27
CA SER A 36 -2.08 6.29 4.11
C SER A 36 -1.49 4.90 3.83
N LYS A 37 -2.15 4.15 2.96
CA LYS A 37 -1.62 2.86 2.48
C LYS A 37 -0.22 3.02 1.89
N SER A 38 0.04 4.13 1.19
CA SER A 38 1.35 4.38 0.56
C SER A 38 2.44 4.54 1.61
N HIS A 39 2.15 5.20 2.73
CA HIS A 39 3.09 5.27 3.85
C HIS A 39 3.44 3.88 4.37
N ILE A 40 2.42 3.04 4.56
CA ILE A 40 2.62 1.67 5.07
C ILE A 40 3.39 0.82 4.06
N LYS A 41 3.16 0.99 2.76
CA LYS A 41 3.92 0.30 1.72
C LYS A 41 5.41 0.65 1.77
N ILE A 42 5.74 1.90 2.07
CA ILE A 42 7.14 2.31 2.24
C ILE A 42 7.76 1.58 3.43
N LEU A 43 7.07 1.57 4.56
CA LEU A 43 7.56 0.86 5.75
C LEU A 43 7.75 -0.62 5.47
N GLU A 44 6.78 -1.25 4.80
CA GLU A 44 6.84 -2.67 4.43
C GLU A 44 8.04 -2.96 3.52
N LEU A 45 8.25 -2.12 2.51
CA LEU A 45 9.37 -2.25 1.58
C LEU A 45 10.71 -2.19 2.31
N LEU A 46 10.88 -1.19 3.18
CA LEU A 46 12.13 -1.01 3.93
C LEU A 46 12.34 -2.12 4.95
N ALA A 47 11.29 -2.65 5.54
CA ALA A 47 11.39 -3.75 6.49
C ALA A 47 11.78 -5.06 5.81
N THR A 48 11.27 -5.32 4.61
CA THR A 48 11.51 -6.59 3.90
C THR A 48 12.76 -6.57 3.04
N GLU A 49 13.08 -5.44 2.40
CA GLU A 49 14.18 -5.37 1.44
C GLU A 49 15.38 -4.56 1.94
N GLY A 50 15.26 -3.91 3.10
CA GLY A 50 16.33 -3.10 3.68
C GLY A 50 16.38 -1.69 3.12
N PRO A 51 17.47 -0.96 3.40
CA PRO A 51 17.62 0.44 2.99
C PRO A 51 17.45 0.63 1.48
N LYS A 52 16.80 1.74 1.10
CA LYS A 52 16.52 2.05 -0.31
C LYS A 52 16.78 3.52 -0.59
N ARG A 53 17.21 3.80 -1.82
CA ARG A 53 17.27 5.17 -2.33
C ARG A 53 15.86 5.66 -2.63
N PRO A 54 15.57 6.97 -2.51
CA PRO A 54 14.26 7.50 -2.85
C PRO A 54 13.78 7.10 -4.25
N SER A 55 14.68 7.09 -5.24
CA SER A 55 14.34 6.69 -6.62
C SER A 55 13.89 5.22 -6.70
N ALA A 56 14.51 4.34 -5.92
CA ALA A 56 14.13 2.93 -5.87
C ALA A 56 12.75 2.75 -5.23
N ILE A 57 12.44 3.54 -4.21
CA ILE A 57 11.12 3.55 -3.58
C ILE A 57 10.06 4.01 -4.60
N ALA A 58 10.35 5.09 -5.32
CA ALA A 58 9.44 5.64 -6.35
C ALA A 58 9.13 4.59 -7.41
N GLU A 59 10.15 3.90 -7.90
CA GLU A 59 10.01 2.86 -8.91
C GLU A 59 9.17 1.69 -8.39
N LYS A 60 9.46 1.22 -7.19
CA LYS A 60 8.77 0.07 -6.59
C LYS A 60 7.29 0.37 -6.32
N LEU A 61 6.98 1.57 -5.86
CA LEU A 61 5.62 1.98 -5.57
C LEU A 61 4.88 2.53 -6.80
N GLN A 62 5.57 2.71 -7.91
CA GLN A 62 5.02 3.30 -9.14
C GLN A 62 4.43 4.71 -8.89
N VAL A 63 5.19 5.52 -8.18
CA VAL A 63 4.86 6.92 -7.91
C VAL A 63 6.00 7.81 -8.36
N THR A 64 5.76 9.12 -8.40
CA THR A 64 6.79 10.10 -8.78
C THR A 64 7.79 10.29 -7.63
N THR A 65 8.98 10.79 -7.96
CA THR A 65 10.00 11.14 -6.95
C THR A 65 9.47 12.20 -5.98
N GLY A 66 8.70 13.17 -6.50
CA GLY A 66 8.03 14.17 -5.66
C GLY A 66 7.03 13.55 -4.70
N GLY A 67 6.28 12.55 -5.16
CA GLY A 67 5.36 11.79 -4.31
C GLY A 67 6.08 11.08 -3.16
N VAL A 68 7.23 10.47 -3.45
CA VAL A 68 8.06 9.83 -2.41
C VAL A 68 8.53 10.87 -1.40
N THR A 69 8.96 12.05 -1.86
CA THR A 69 9.40 13.13 -0.96
C THR A 69 8.30 13.52 0.02
N VAL A 70 7.07 13.68 -0.45
CA VAL A 70 5.91 14.01 0.41
C VAL A 70 5.67 12.92 1.45
N LEU A 71 5.65 11.65 1.01
CA LEU A 71 5.40 10.52 1.89
C LEU A 71 6.50 10.34 2.93
N THR A 72 7.76 10.41 2.50
CA THR A 72 8.90 10.21 3.39
C THR A 72 9.07 11.36 4.38
N THR A 73 8.72 12.59 4.00
CA THR A 73 8.78 13.73 4.92
C THR A 73 7.96 13.50 6.17
N LYS A 74 6.74 13.02 6.01
CA LYS A 74 5.85 12.72 7.14
C LYS A 74 6.41 11.59 8.01
N LEU A 75 6.92 10.55 7.38
CA LEU A 75 7.48 9.38 8.09
C LEU A 75 8.76 9.75 8.86
N ILE A 76 9.61 10.61 8.28
CA ILE A 76 10.82 11.09 8.94
C ILE A 76 10.47 11.94 10.15
N LYS A 77 9.51 12.87 10.01
CA LYS A 77 9.04 13.71 11.11
C LYS A 77 8.50 12.88 12.27
N SER A 78 7.86 11.78 11.97
CA SER A 78 7.29 10.89 12.96
C SER A 78 8.32 9.96 13.59
N GLY A 79 9.55 9.92 13.07
CA GLY A 79 10.62 9.08 13.60
C GLY A 79 10.55 7.62 13.15
N TYR A 80 9.78 7.30 12.14
CA TYR A 80 9.56 5.92 11.67
C TYR A 80 10.54 5.49 10.59
N ILE A 81 11.12 6.46 9.90
CA ILE A 81 12.20 6.23 8.95
C ILE A 81 13.26 7.31 9.16
N GLU A 82 14.46 7.07 8.68
CA GLU A 82 15.51 8.06 8.71
C GLU A 82 16.32 8.02 7.42
N ARG A 83 16.90 9.16 7.08
CA ARG A 83 17.77 9.28 5.92
C ARG A 83 19.20 9.14 6.38
N THR A 84 19.91 8.18 5.80
CA THR A 84 21.35 8.00 6.04
C THR A 84 22.10 8.40 4.80
N GLN A 85 23.23 9.09 4.97
CA GLN A 85 24.11 9.45 3.88
C GLN A 85 25.40 8.68 4.00
N ASN A 86 25.91 8.21 2.85
CA ASN A 86 27.26 7.70 2.78
C ASN A 86 28.22 8.90 2.81
N GLU A 87 29.15 8.95 3.76
CA GLU A 87 30.11 10.03 3.88
C GLU A 87 30.98 10.20 2.65
N LEU A 88 31.23 9.11 1.92
CA LEU A 88 32.05 9.10 0.70
C LEU A 88 31.26 9.54 -0.54
N ASP A 89 29.94 9.39 -0.55
CA ASP A 89 29.11 9.79 -1.68
C ASP A 89 27.75 10.29 -1.18
N ARG A 90 27.56 11.61 -1.18
CA ARG A 90 26.31 12.26 -0.76
C ARG A 90 25.13 11.92 -1.67
N ARG A 91 25.40 11.42 -2.90
CA ARG A 91 24.35 10.99 -3.83
C ARG A 91 23.77 9.64 -3.43
N ALA A 92 24.44 8.91 -2.54
CA ALA A 92 24.03 7.60 -2.10
C ALA A 92 23.17 7.63 -0.83
N ALA A 93 22.41 8.72 -0.61
CA ALA A 93 21.47 8.80 0.50
C ALA A 93 20.48 7.68 0.43
N GLN A 94 20.31 6.96 1.54
CA GLN A 94 19.38 5.85 1.66
C GLN A 94 18.38 6.12 2.77
N ILE A 95 17.21 5.54 2.63
CA ILE A 95 16.16 5.61 3.64
C ILE A 95 16.09 4.27 4.33
N THR A 96 16.07 4.28 5.65
CA THR A 96 16.00 3.09 6.49
C THR A 96 14.82 3.18 7.44
N ILE A 97 14.25 2.04 7.79
CA ILE A 97 13.20 1.98 8.80
C ILE A 97 13.84 1.96 10.19
N THR A 98 13.23 2.68 11.14
CA THR A 98 13.70 2.72 12.53
C THR A 98 13.00 1.64 13.35
N THR A 99 13.46 1.43 14.58
CA THR A 99 12.80 0.52 15.53
C THR A 99 11.34 0.93 15.77
N GLU A 100 11.10 2.24 15.89
CA GLU A 100 9.74 2.77 16.04
C GLU A 100 8.90 2.52 14.78
N GLY A 101 9.51 2.63 13.61
CA GLY A 101 8.86 2.31 12.34
C GLY A 101 8.44 0.84 12.25
N LEU A 102 9.28 -0.07 12.75
CA LEU A 102 8.94 -1.49 12.79
C LEU A 102 7.73 -1.77 13.69
N LYS A 103 7.65 -1.08 14.83
CA LYS A 103 6.50 -1.18 15.73
C LYS A 103 5.21 -0.70 15.08
N VAL A 104 5.27 0.44 14.40
CA VAL A 104 4.13 1.00 13.66
C VAL A 104 3.69 0.06 12.55
N LEU A 105 4.64 -0.53 11.84
CA LEU A 105 4.35 -1.48 10.77
C LEU A 105 3.59 -2.70 11.32
N GLU A 106 3.99 -3.21 12.47
CA GLU A 106 3.32 -4.36 13.10
C GLU A 106 1.87 -4.02 13.48
N ILE A 107 1.64 -2.83 14.07
CA ILE A 107 0.30 -2.36 14.38
C ILE A 107 -0.53 -2.23 13.09
N SER A 108 0.07 -1.70 12.03
CA SER A 108 -0.61 -1.52 10.73
C SER A 108 -0.96 -2.85 10.08
N ARG A 109 -0.11 -3.86 10.19
CA ARG A 109 -0.40 -5.21 9.69
C ARG A 109 -1.64 -5.80 10.37
N SER A 110 -1.76 -5.61 11.68
CA SER A 110 -2.94 -6.03 12.44
C SER A 110 -4.21 -5.32 11.95
N HIS A 111 -4.12 -4.02 11.67
CA HIS A 111 -5.25 -3.24 11.12
C HIS A 111 -5.65 -3.73 9.74
N ILE A 112 -4.67 -4.06 8.89
CA ILE A 112 -4.92 -4.57 7.54
C ILE A 112 -5.62 -5.93 7.61
N ASP A 113 -5.20 -6.81 8.51
CA ASP A 113 -5.84 -8.11 8.70
C ASP A 113 -7.31 -7.94 9.09
N SER A 114 -7.60 -7.05 10.05
CA SER A 114 -8.97 -6.75 10.44
C SER A 114 -9.79 -6.14 9.31
N LEU A 115 -9.19 -5.25 8.53
CA LEU A 115 -9.83 -4.59 7.42
C LEU A 115 -10.19 -5.60 6.32
N THR A 116 -9.25 -6.44 5.93
CA THR A 116 -9.45 -7.42 4.87
C THR A 116 -10.50 -8.46 5.28
N GLU A 117 -10.49 -8.90 6.53
CA GLU A 117 -11.51 -9.81 7.04
C GLU A 117 -12.90 -9.13 7.04
N GLY A 118 -12.96 -7.85 7.40
CA GLY A 118 -14.22 -7.10 7.38
C GLY A 118 -14.80 -6.92 5.98
N ILE A 119 -13.94 -6.83 4.97
CA ILE A 119 -14.38 -6.64 3.57
C ILE A 119 -14.68 -7.98 2.89
N PHE A 120 -13.80 -8.97 3.06
CA PHE A 120 -13.82 -10.22 2.31
C PHE A 120 -14.24 -11.43 3.13
N GLY A 121 -14.55 -11.25 4.42
CA GLY A 121 -14.87 -12.37 5.32
C GLY A 121 -16.09 -13.19 4.96
N ASN A 122 -16.98 -12.65 4.10
CA ASN A 122 -18.13 -13.38 3.59
C ASN A 122 -17.78 -14.34 2.45
N LEU A 123 -16.55 -14.28 1.94
CA LEU A 123 -16.09 -15.12 0.84
C LEU A 123 -15.41 -16.38 1.38
N THR A 124 -15.59 -17.49 0.69
CA THR A 124 -14.81 -18.70 0.99
C THR A 124 -13.37 -18.50 0.51
N THR A 125 -12.46 -19.33 1.01
CA THR A 125 -11.06 -19.31 0.57
C THR A 125 -10.95 -19.51 -0.94
N GLU A 126 -11.75 -20.43 -1.49
CA GLU A 126 -11.80 -20.73 -2.93
C GLU A 126 -12.26 -19.51 -3.73
N GLU A 127 -13.26 -18.79 -3.23
CA GLU A 127 -13.76 -17.57 -3.86
C GLU A 127 -12.70 -16.46 -3.84
N ILE A 128 -11.98 -16.29 -2.74
CA ILE A 128 -10.89 -15.33 -2.62
C ILE A 128 -9.79 -15.64 -3.64
N GLN A 129 -9.39 -16.91 -3.73
CA GLN A 129 -8.36 -17.34 -4.68
C GLN A 129 -8.81 -17.12 -6.13
N MET A 130 -10.05 -17.43 -6.45
CA MET A 130 -10.62 -17.22 -7.79
C MET A 130 -10.63 -15.73 -8.14
N MET A 131 -11.10 -14.90 -7.22
CA MET A 131 -11.13 -13.45 -7.41
C MET A 131 -9.72 -12.90 -7.66
N HIS A 132 -8.74 -13.34 -6.89
CA HIS A 132 -7.34 -12.94 -7.08
C HIS A 132 -6.83 -13.30 -8.47
N GLN A 133 -7.10 -14.53 -8.94
CA GLN A 133 -6.68 -14.97 -10.28
C GLN A 133 -7.34 -14.13 -11.38
N LEU A 134 -8.62 -13.79 -11.22
CA LEU A 134 -9.33 -12.96 -12.19
C LEU A 134 -8.76 -11.54 -12.24
N PHE A 135 -8.44 -10.96 -11.09
CA PHE A 135 -7.79 -9.65 -11.05
C PHE A 135 -6.43 -9.67 -11.73
N LEU A 136 -5.65 -10.72 -11.52
CA LEU A 136 -4.35 -10.86 -12.19
C LEU A 136 -4.48 -10.86 -13.71
N LYS A 137 -5.52 -11.50 -14.23
CA LYS A 137 -5.80 -11.48 -15.68
C LYS A 137 -6.11 -10.08 -16.19
N CYS A 138 -6.74 -9.25 -15.38
CA CYS A 138 -7.08 -7.88 -15.76
C CYS A 138 -5.88 -6.95 -15.73
N ILE A 139 -4.91 -7.21 -14.88
CA ILE A 139 -3.73 -6.36 -14.66
C ILE A 139 -2.68 -6.56 -15.76
N LYS A 140 -2.64 -7.74 -16.37
CA LYS A 140 -1.66 -8.05 -17.42
C LYS A 140 -1.88 -7.28 -18.71
#